data_6c2b360e6bed01fd7465a26d2dc688ea
#
_entry.id   6c2b360e6bed01fd7465a26d2dc688ea
#
_cell.length_a   1.000
_cell.length_b   1.000
_cell.length_c   1.000
_cell.angle_alpha   90.00
_cell.angle_beta   90.00
_cell.angle_gamma   90.00
#
_symmetry.space_group_name_H-M   'P 1'
#
loop_
_entity.id
_entity.type
_entity.pdbx_description
1 polymer ?
#
loop_
_entity_poly.entity_id
_entity_poly.type
_entity_poly.pdbx_seq_one_letter_code
_entity_poly.pdbx_strand_id
1 'polypeptide(L)'
;MYSKKHFVILSCCLSIMACSADPVPAKSGRKQVSASSQNNHAAQIAQALQKKSINIVQIGDSHTAADYLTDAARVYLQQQLGNGGPGWAMPTQFPGLRLARFTYQNQGWQAISSRTDTSQNYALGGLVAVPSVGAVMTIKTRGEPEAEQTVTVTIRQGPNDEDLTITDSNGKQIELGAQPKDNQWHFSQFNARFPITVTAGMNFQTAIGGWWVRNQNRQGVVFSALGINGAQLTQWQRWNTQAWQQELNVTAPDLIILAYGTNEAYNGVEIETVRQNLIETINRIRAASPNSAIMILGAPESLKSTAGSCGVRPEKLTELQEMQKEVAQSQQVFFWDWQAVMGGECSMKPWINQGLARNDGVHFTSKGYQRLGQALGESILSMRQQR
;
A
#
# COMPACT_ATOMS: atom_id res chain seq x y z
N MET A 1 61.88 15.16 70.95
CA MET A 1 61.32 16.38 70.37
C MET A 1 60.76 16.02 68.97
N TYR A 2 59.48 15.74 68.89
CA TYR A 2 58.85 15.32 67.63
C TYR A 2 57.95 16.45 67.13
N SER A 3 58.26 16.93 65.92
CA SER A 3 57.45 17.92 65.18
C SER A 3 56.40 17.16 64.33
N LYS A 4 55.13 17.46 64.55
CA LYS A 4 54.01 16.95 63.72
C LYS A 4 53.86 17.84 62.51
N LYS A 5 54.06 17.26 61.30
CA LYS A 5 53.70 17.89 60.05
C LYS A 5 52.25 17.49 59.69
N HIS A 6 51.40 18.49 59.57
CA HIS A 6 50.01 18.32 59.07
C HIS A 6 50.04 18.24 57.53
N PHE A 7 49.48 17.17 57.03
CA PHE A 7 49.21 16.98 55.58
C PHE A 7 47.77 17.42 55.28
N VAL A 8 47.62 18.47 54.49
CA VAL A 8 46.33 18.92 54.00
C VAL A 8 46.09 18.16 52.66
N ILE A 9 45.08 17.31 52.65
CA ILE A 9 44.63 16.63 51.42
C ILE A 9 43.60 17.52 50.78
N LEU A 10 43.96 18.10 49.60
CA LEU A 10 43.08 18.84 48.75
C LEU A 10 42.28 17.81 47.90
N SER A 11 41.01 17.62 48.27
CA SER A 11 40.08 16.78 47.48
C SER A 11 39.62 17.54 46.27
N CYS A 12 40.12 17.12 45.08
CA CYS A 12 39.67 17.66 43.80
C CYS A 12 38.44 16.85 43.35
N CYS A 13 37.25 17.43 43.55
CA CYS A 13 36.01 16.88 42.97
C CYS A 13 36.01 17.11 41.49
N LEU A 14 36.31 16.09 40.69
CA LEU A 14 36.01 16.05 39.26
C LEU A 14 34.51 15.80 39.11
N SER A 15 33.77 16.84 38.81
CA SER A 15 32.39 16.71 38.35
C SER A 15 32.37 16.18 36.91
N ILE A 16 32.07 14.91 36.76
CA ILE A 16 31.78 14.31 35.48
C ILE A 16 30.38 14.79 35.09
N MET A 17 30.29 15.77 34.22
CA MET A 17 29.05 16.09 33.51
C MET A 17 28.75 14.95 32.54
N ALA A 18 27.89 14.05 32.95
CA ALA A 18 27.23 13.12 32.04
C ALA A 18 26.24 13.94 31.18
N CYS A 19 26.58 14.22 29.95
CA CYS A 19 25.59 14.66 28.95
C CYS A 19 24.64 13.48 28.70
N SER A 20 23.53 13.44 29.43
CA SER A 20 22.37 12.65 29.06
C SER A 20 21.78 13.31 27.81
N ALA A 21 21.93 12.67 26.65
CA ALA A 21 21.14 13.01 25.48
C ALA A 21 19.68 12.70 25.81
N ASP A 22 18.90 13.74 26.03
CA ASP A 22 17.45 13.61 26.16
C ASP A 22 16.90 12.96 24.88
N PRO A 23 16.01 11.97 25.01
CA PRO A 23 15.33 11.40 23.84
C PRO A 23 14.50 12.53 23.22
N VAL A 24 14.76 12.82 21.94
CA VAL A 24 13.95 13.76 21.15
C VAL A 24 12.49 13.35 21.31
N PRO A 25 11.61 14.20 21.89
CA PRO A 25 10.21 13.84 22.04
C PRO A 25 9.62 13.62 20.65
N ALA A 26 9.07 12.43 20.41
CA ALA A 26 8.27 12.14 19.22
C ALA A 26 7.10 13.14 19.26
N LYS A 27 7.19 14.23 18.48
CA LYS A 27 6.04 15.13 18.28
C LYS A 27 4.93 14.27 17.72
N SER A 28 3.87 14.08 18.51
CA SER A 28 2.69 13.35 18.11
C SER A 28 2.18 13.92 16.79
N GLY A 29 2.14 13.07 15.74
CA GLY A 29 1.81 13.44 14.38
C GLY A 29 0.35 13.85 14.14
N ARG A 30 -0.25 14.61 15.06
CA ARG A 30 -1.65 15.07 15.00
C ARG A 30 -1.99 16.06 13.89
N LYS A 31 -1.05 16.44 13.00
CA LYS A 31 -1.30 17.53 12.03
C LYS A 31 -0.87 17.25 10.59
N GLN A 32 -0.82 15.99 10.14
CA GLN A 32 -0.19 15.71 8.85
C GLN A 32 -1.10 15.21 7.72
N VAL A 33 -2.41 15.10 7.94
CA VAL A 33 -3.36 14.99 6.83
C VAL A 33 -3.91 16.39 6.57
N SER A 34 -3.37 17.08 5.60
CA SER A 34 -3.99 18.32 5.13
C SER A 34 -5.17 17.93 4.25
N ALA A 35 -6.39 18.01 4.77
CA ALA A 35 -7.56 18.06 3.93
C ALA A 35 -7.61 19.47 3.33
N SER A 36 -7.49 19.61 2.02
CA SER A 36 -7.91 20.81 1.34
C SER A 36 -9.42 20.87 1.39
N SER A 37 -9.89 21.75 2.18
CA SER A 37 -11.09 21.73 2.97
C SER A 37 -12.36 22.11 2.24
N GLN A 38 -12.76 21.57 1.17
CA GLN A 38 -14.11 21.90 0.68
C GLN A 38 -14.85 20.72 0.03
N ASN A 39 -14.39 19.49 0.25
CA ASN A 39 -14.99 18.36 -0.43
C ASN A 39 -15.94 17.55 0.46
N ASN A 40 -17.07 17.18 -0.11
CA ASN A 40 -17.95 16.14 0.41
C ASN A 40 -17.20 14.85 0.79
N HIS A 41 -16.00 14.62 0.22
CA HIS A 41 -15.15 13.47 0.51
C HIS A 41 -14.63 13.44 1.95
N ALA A 42 -14.31 14.59 2.57
CA ALA A 42 -13.92 14.62 3.98
C ALA A 42 -15.07 14.16 4.88
N ALA A 43 -16.28 14.63 4.60
CA ALA A 43 -17.48 14.20 5.32
C ALA A 43 -17.80 12.71 5.07
N GLN A 44 -17.60 12.22 3.84
CA GLN A 44 -17.79 10.81 3.50
C GLN A 44 -16.83 9.90 4.26
N ILE A 45 -15.53 10.23 4.29
CA ILE A 45 -14.53 9.49 5.08
C ILE A 45 -14.86 9.53 6.57
N ALA A 46 -15.18 10.72 7.11
CA ALA A 46 -15.60 10.85 8.51
C ALA A 46 -16.81 9.96 8.83
N GLN A 47 -17.81 9.92 7.95
CA GLN A 47 -18.99 9.06 8.09
C GLN A 47 -18.62 7.57 8.04
N ALA A 48 -17.79 7.13 7.08
CA ALA A 48 -17.32 5.74 6.98
C ALA A 48 -16.59 5.29 8.26
N LEU A 49 -15.71 6.15 8.78
CA LEU A 49 -14.99 5.92 10.02
C LEU A 49 -15.91 5.90 11.25
N GLN A 50 -16.94 6.75 11.28
CA GLN A 50 -17.95 6.75 12.34
C GLN A 50 -18.81 5.48 12.32
N LYS A 51 -19.22 5.01 11.14
CA LYS A 51 -19.93 3.76 10.92
C LYS A 51 -19.08 2.52 11.13
N LYS A 52 -17.76 2.68 11.35
CA LYS A 52 -16.78 1.59 11.44
C LYS A 52 -16.83 0.65 10.23
N SER A 53 -16.98 1.21 9.05
CA SER A 53 -16.99 0.48 7.78
C SER A 53 -16.27 1.34 6.75
N ILE A 54 -15.01 1.00 6.45
CA ILE A 54 -14.18 1.74 5.48
C ILE A 54 -13.38 0.78 4.63
N ASN A 55 -13.40 1.01 3.32
CA ASN A 55 -12.63 0.29 2.32
C ASN A 55 -11.53 1.21 1.76
N ILE A 56 -10.26 0.85 1.96
CA ILE A 56 -9.08 1.62 1.57
C ILE A 56 -8.28 0.82 0.56
N VAL A 57 -7.88 1.46 -0.53
CA VAL A 57 -7.03 0.88 -1.58
C VAL A 57 -5.80 1.76 -1.75
N GLN A 58 -4.62 1.22 -1.44
CA GLN A 58 -3.34 1.88 -1.72
C GLN A 58 -2.69 1.27 -2.95
N ILE A 59 -2.33 2.12 -3.90
CA ILE A 59 -1.69 1.73 -5.16
C ILE A 59 -0.36 2.46 -5.25
N GLY A 60 0.73 1.71 -5.50
CA GLY A 60 2.04 2.32 -5.45
C GLY A 60 3.20 1.44 -5.92
N ASP A 61 4.38 1.84 -5.49
CA ASP A 61 5.65 1.23 -5.82
C ASP A 61 6.09 0.12 -4.84
N SER A 62 7.40 -0.06 -4.65
CA SER A 62 7.98 -1.08 -3.76
C SER A 62 7.58 -0.90 -2.29
N HIS A 63 7.32 0.32 -1.84
CA HIS A 63 6.87 0.58 -0.47
C HIS A 63 5.46 0.00 -0.21
N THR A 64 4.61 -0.01 -1.23
CA THR A 64 3.29 -0.66 -1.20
C THR A 64 3.42 -2.17 -1.45
N ALA A 65 4.26 -2.59 -2.40
CA ALA A 65 4.46 -3.99 -2.77
C ALA A 65 5.02 -4.86 -1.63
N ALA A 66 5.73 -4.26 -0.68
CA ALA A 66 6.22 -4.93 0.51
C ALA A 66 5.11 -5.27 1.53
N ASP A 67 3.97 -4.59 1.48
CA ASP A 67 2.80 -4.68 2.38
C ASP A 67 3.16 -4.62 3.89
N TYR A 68 4.31 -4.02 4.24
CA TYR A 68 4.66 -3.80 5.64
C TYR A 68 4.01 -2.52 6.20
N LEU A 69 4.06 -1.43 5.44
CA LEU A 69 3.44 -0.16 5.80
C LEU A 69 1.92 -0.30 5.82
N THR A 70 1.36 -0.84 4.75
CA THR A 70 -0.08 -1.05 4.58
C THR A 70 -0.65 -2.03 5.60
N ASP A 71 0.07 -3.12 5.92
CA ASP A 71 -0.36 -4.06 6.95
C ASP A 71 -0.33 -3.44 8.35
N ALA A 72 0.67 -2.64 8.68
CA ALA A 72 0.72 -1.94 9.96
C ALA A 72 -0.44 -0.94 10.12
N ALA A 73 -0.76 -0.17 9.06
CA ALA A 73 -1.92 0.72 9.05
C ALA A 73 -3.24 -0.06 9.13
N ARG A 74 -3.36 -1.18 8.41
CA ARG A 74 -4.51 -2.09 8.45
C ARG A 74 -4.74 -2.63 9.85
N VAL A 75 -3.70 -3.18 10.49
CA VAL A 75 -3.77 -3.72 11.86
C VAL A 75 -4.23 -2.65 12.84
N TYR A 76 -3.60 -1.47 12.79
CA TYR A 76 -3.98 -0.36 13.66
C TYR A 76 -5.43 0.03 13.50
N LEU A 77 -5.89 0.24 12.26
CA LEU A 77 -7.27 0.64 11.99
C LEU A 77 -8.28 -0.47 12.34
N GLN A 78 -7.97 -1.74 12.06
CA GLN A 78 -8.81 -2.88 12.40
C GLN A 78 -8.95 -3.07 13.91
N GLN A 79 -7.91 -2.79 14.71
CA GLN A 79 -7.98 -2.79 16.16
C GLN A 79 -8.95 -1.72 16.71
N GLN A 80 -9.06 -0.58 16.03
CA GLN A 80 -9.92 0.53 16.44
C GLN A 80 -11.37 0.40 15.94
N LEU A 81 -11.56 -0.16 14.75
CA LEU A 81 -12.83 -0.11 14.02
C LEU A 81 -13.40 -1.48 13.68
N GLY A 82 -12.67 -2.55 13.92
CA GLY A 82 -13.04 -3.93 13.56
C GLY A 82 -12.43 -4.39 12.24
N ASN A 83 -12.34 -5.70 12.07
CA ASN A 83 -11.78 -6.35 10.88
C ASN A 83 -12.88 -6.50 9.81
N GLY A 84 -12.68 -5.88 8.65
CA GLY A 84 -13.57 -5.96 7.48
C GLY A 84 -13.16 -7.02 6.45
N GLY A 85 -12.02 -7.68 6.67
CA GLY A 85 -11.45 -8.69 5.78
C GLY A 85 -10.02 -8.35 5.32
N PRO A 86 -9.34 -9.29 4.66
CA PRO A 86 -7.92 -9.15 4.31
C PRO A 86 -7.65 -8.20 3.13
N GLY A 87 -8.67 -7.86 2.34
CA GLY A 87 -8.56 -6.99 1.19
C GLY A 87 -8.11 -7.71 -0.08
N TRP A 88 -7.35 -7.02 -0.92
CA TRP A 88 -6.92 -7.55 -2.22
C TRP A 88 -5.81 -8.59 -2.09
N ALA A 89 -6.00 -9.71 -2.79
CA ALA A 89 -4.98 -10.73 -3.01
C ALA A 89 -4.47 -10.66 -4.46
N MET A 90 -3.16 -10.82 -4.63
CA MET A 90 -2.53 -10.94 -5.95
C MET A 90 -3.19 -12.08 -6.76
N PRO A 91 -3.19 -11.99 -8.10
CA PRO A 91 -3.74 -13.07 -8.94
C PRO A 91 -3.14 -14.44 -8.65
N THR A 92 -1.84 -14.49 -8.35
CA THR A 92 -1.06 -15.63 -7.87
C THR A 92 0.16 -15.13 -7.09
N GLN A 93 1.11 -16.01 -6.74
CA GLN A 93 2.39 -15.61 -6.15
C GLN A 93 3.27 -14.92 -7.19
N PHE A 94 3.73 -13.72 -6.91
CA PHE A 94 4.70 -12.97 -7.70
C PHE A 94 6.07 -12.95 -7.03
N PRO A 95 7.16 -13.27 -7.72
CA PRO A 95 8.51 -13.13 -7.17
C PRO A 95 8.80 -11.68 -6.71
N GLY A 96 9.34 -11.53 -5.52
CA GLY A 96 9.70 -10.22 -4.97
C GLY A 96 8.53 -9.37 -4.46
N LEU A 97 7.28 -9.81 -4.61
CA LEU A 97 6.10 -9.18 -4.00
C LEU A 97 5.64 -9.97 -2.77
N ARG A 98 5.08 -9.27 -1.81
CA ARG A 98 4.59 -9.85 -0.55
C ARG A 98 3.25 -9.24 -0.18
N LEU A 99 2.32 -10.10 0.24
CA LEU A 99 1.13 -9.68 0.96
C LEU A 99 1.14 -10.30 2.37
N ALA A 100 0.88 -9.49 3.38
CA ALA A 100 0.92 -9.93 4.77
C ALA A 100 -0.21 -10.93 5.08
N ARG A 101 -1.35 -10.74 4.43
CA ARG A 101 -2.60 -11.47 4.73
C ARG A 101 -2.83 -12.69 3.85
N PHE A 102 -1.97 -12.95 2.87
CA PHE A 102 -2.14 -14.07 1.95
C PHE A 102 -0.87 -14.89 1.77
N THR A 103 -1.06 -16.17 1.50
CA THR A 103 -0.02 -17.09 1.00
C THR A 103 -0.57 -17.92 -0.12
N TYR A 104 0.33 -18.40 -0.98
CA TYR A 104 0.00 -19.12 -2.19
C TYR A 104 0.78 -20.42 -2.26
N GLN A 105 0.14 -21.44 -2.85
CA GLN A 105 0.80 -22.57 -3.48
C GLN A 105 0.40 -22.54 -4.95
N ASN A 106 1.34 -22.66 -5.86
CA ASN A 106 1.09 -22.49 -7.29
C ASN A 106 1.77 -23.57 -8.10
N GLN A 107 0.99 -24.21 -8.96
CA GLN A 107 1.45 -25.14 -9.96
C GLN A 107 0.76 -24.82 -11.29
N GLY A 108 1.54 -24.35 -12.28
CA GLY A 108 1.06 -24.11 -13.64
C GLY A 108 0.40 -22.75 -13.88
N TRP A 109 0.32 -21.84 -12.90
CA TRP A 109 -0.11 -20.45 -13.11
C TRP A 109 1.11 -19.56 -13.32
N GLN A 110 1.19 -18.91 -14.45
CA GLN A 110 2.25 -17.93 -14.77
C GLN A 110 1.89 -16.56 -14.23
N ALA A 111 2.81 -15.96 -13.46
CA ALA A 111 2.71 -14.60 -12.95
C ALA A 111 3.32 -13.60 -13.94
N ILE A 112 2.56 -12.62 -14.42
CA ILE A 112 2.99 -11.64 -15.42
C ILE A 112 2.68 -10.23 -14.89
N SER A 113 3.70 -9.34 -14.92
CA SER A 113 3.60 -7.97 -14.42
C SER A 113 3.72 -6.95 -15.54
N SER A 114 2.84 -5.95 -15.54
CA SER A 114 2.89 -4.82 -16.47
C SER A 114 4.18 -3.99 -16.36
N ARG A 115 4.98 -4.18 -15.32
CA ARG A 115 6.29 -3.54 -15.15
C ARG A 115 7.29 -4.01 -16.20
N THR A 116 7.24 -5.30 -16.54
CA THR A 116 8.22 -5.97 -17.42
C THR A 116 7.63 -6.52 -18.70
N ASP A 117 6.31 -6.67 -18.77
CA ASP A 117 5.61 -7.21 -19.93
C ASP A 117 4.57 -6.23 -20.44
N THR A 118 4.48 -6.08 -21.76
CA THR A 118 3.52 -5.18 -22.44
C THR A 118 2.55 -5.94 -23.35
N SER A 119 2.65 -7.27 -23.39
CA SER A 119 1.83 -8.11 -24.29
C SER A 119 0.45 -8.42 -23.73
N GLN A 120 0.28 -8.27 -22.40
CA GLN A 120 -0.98 -8.57 -21.74
C GLN A 120 -1.89 -7.33 -21.63
N ASN A 121 -3.19 -7.62 -21.55
CA ASN A 121 -4.20 -6.64 -21.16
C ASN A 121 -4.32 -6.69 -19.62
N TYR A 122 -3.96 -5.63 -18.93
CA TYR A 122 -3.90 -5.58 -17.47
C TYR A 122 -5.11 -4.87 -16.88
N ALA A 123 -5.65 -5.40 -15.79
CA ALA A 123 -6.63 -4.76 -14.92
C ALA A 123 -5.94 -3.86 -13.87
N LEU A 124 -6.66 -3.43 -12.83
CA LEU A 124 -6.13 -2.61 -11.74
C LEU A 124 -4.99 -3.35 -11.02
N GLY A 125 -3.93 -2.61 -10.70
CA GLY A 125 -2.75 -3.17 -10.04
C GLY A 125 -1.73 -3.80 -11.01
N GLY A 126 -2.08 -3.98 -12.30
CA GLY A 126 -1.14 -4.32 -13.36
C GLY A 126 -0.46 -5.68 -13.23
N LEU A 127 -1.09 -6.63 -12.51
CA LEU A 127 -0.64 -8.01 -12.34
C LEU A 127 -1.67 -8.96 -12.94
N VAL A 128 -1.23 -10.01 -13.61
CA VAL A 128 -2.12 -11.06 -14.10
C VAL A 128 -1.52 -12.45 -13.85
N ALA A 129 -2.39 -13.43 -13.63
CA ALA A 129 -2.05 -14.84 -13.62
C ALA A 129 -2.73 -15.55 -14.80
N VAL A 130 -1.96 -16.31 -15.58
CA VAL A 130 -2.42 -17.06 -16.73
C VAL A 130 -2.18 -18.56 -16.47
N PRO A 131 -3.19 -19.42 -16.55
CA PRO A 131 -3.03 -20.84 -16.29
C PRO A 131 -2.51 -21.60 -17.50
N SER A 132 -1.73 -22.66 -17.28
CA SER A 132 -1.62 -23.78 -18.20
C SER A 132 -2.79 -24.74 -18.01
N VAL A 133 -3.01 -25.64 -18.94
CA VAL A 133 -4.04 -26.68 -18.81
C VAL A 133 -3.79 -27.52 -17.55
N GLY A 134 -4.81 -27.65 -16.71
CA GLY A 134 -4.75 -28.37 -15.44
C GLY A 134 -3.97 -27.64 -14.33
N ALA A 135 -3.72 -26.34 -14.47
CA ALA A 135 -3.05 -25.56 -13.44
C ALA A 135 -3.85 -25.52 -12.14
N VAL A 136 -3.15 -25.60 -11.01
CA VAL A 136 -3.74 -25.55 -9.67
C VAL A 136 -3.08 -24.47 -8.82
N MET A 137 -3.88 -23.69 -8.12
CA MET A 137 -3.39 -22.66 -7.19
C MET A 137 -4.19 -22.76 -5.89
N THR A 138 -3.51 -22.71 -4.74
CA THR A 138 -4.16 -22.57 -3.44
C THR A 138 -3.85 -21.22 -2.84
N ILE A 139 -4.88 -20.49 -2.44
CA ILE A 139 -4.78 -19.21 -1.75
C ILE A 139 -5.21 -19.41 -0.29
N LYS A 140 -4.37 -18.99 0.66
CA LYS A 140 -4.65 -19.04 2.10
C LYS A 140 -4.63 -17.65 2.69
N THR A 141 -5.55 -17.35 3.60
CA THR A 141 -5.52 -16.12 4.41
C THR A 141 -4.69 -16.34 5.68
N ARG A 142 -4.16 -15.24 6.24
CA ARG A 142 -3.43 -15.23 7.51
C ARG A 142 -4.07 -14.26 8.48
N GLY A 143 -4.32 -14.75 9.71
CA GLY A 143 -4.87 -13.91 10.79
C GLY A 143 -6.31 -13.46 10.56
N GLU A 144 -7.03 -14.15 9.66
CA GLU A 144 -8.45 -13.93 9.40
C GLU A 144 -9.28 -14.99 10.13
N PRO A 145 -10.52 -14.67 10.53
CA PRO A 145 -11.42 -15.65 11.14
C PRO A 145 -11.76 -16.76 10.15
N GLU A 146 -11.95 -17.97 10.68
CA GLU A 146 -12.46 -19.13 9.94
C GLU A 146 -13.95 -18.96 9.60
N ALA A 147 -14.27 -17.95 8.83
CA ALA A 147 -15.63 -17.63 8.40
C ALA A 147 -15.70 -17.61 6.88
N GLU A 148 -16.89 -17.79 6.36
CA GLU A 148 -17.14 -17.59 4.93
C GLU A 148 -16.96 -16.12 4.57
N GLN A 149 -16.16 -15.85 3.54
CA GLN A 149 -15.86 -14.50 3.05
C GLN A 149 -16.44 -14.31 1.66
N THR A 150 -16.78 -13.07 1.32
CA THR A 150 -17.17 -12.69 -0.04
C THR A 150 -15.90 -12.40 -0.83
N VAL A 151 -15.76 -13.07 -1.96
CA VAL A 151 -14.65 -12.91 -2.91
C VAL A 151 -15.19 -12.35 -4.22
N THR A 152 -14.67 -11.21 -4.65
CA THR A 152 -14.87 -10.69 -6.01
C THR A 152 -13.59 -10.89 -6.79
N VAL A 153 -13.67 -11.56 -7.92
CA VAL A 153 -12.51 -11.86 -8.78
C VAL A 153 -12.59 -11.02 -10.05
N THR A 154 -11.44 -10.47 -10.42
CA THR A 154 -11.23 -9.84 -11.72
C THR A 154 -10.76 -10.93 -12.68
N ILE A 155 -11.59 -11.31 -13.65
CA ILE A 155 -11.38 -12.45 -14.55
C ILE A 155 -11.61 -12.07 -16.00
N ARG A 156 -10.79 -12.62 -16.90
CA ARG A 156 -10.95 -12.53 -18.34
C ARG A 156 -10.93 -13.95 -18.91
N GLN A 157 -11.87 -14.26 -19.80
CA GLN A 157 -11.94 -15.55 -20.51
C GLN A 157 -12.37 -15.36 -21.97
N GLY A 158 -11.86 -16.22 -22.83
CA GLY A 158 -12.31 -16.33 -24.21
C GLY A 158 -13.50 -17.28 -24.37
N PRO A 159 -14.20 -17.26 -25.55
CA PRO A 159 -15.43 -18.03 -25.77
C PRO A 159 -15.30 -19.54 -25.59
N ASN A 160 -14.10 -20.07 -25.76
CA ASN A 160 -13.83 -21.53 -25.69
C ASN A 160 -13.16 -21.94 -24.37
N ASP A 161 -12.96 -21.02 -23.43
CA ASP A 161 -12.38 -21.34 -22.13
C ASP A 161 -13.42 -22.02 -21.22
N GLU A 162 -13.00 -23.03 -20.50
CA GLU A 162 -13.81 -23.65 -19.45
C GLU A 162 -13.92 -22.72 -18.24
N ASP A 163 -14.90 -22.94 -17.38
CA ASP A 163 -14.95 -22.29 -16.08
C ASP A 163 -13.85 -22.85 -15.19
N LEU A 164 -13.34 -22.02 -14.29
CA LEU A 164 -12.42 -22.46 -13.25
C LEU A 164 -13.21 -23.11 -12.12
N THR A 165 -12.70 -24.21 -11.58
CA THR A 165 -13.30 -24.82 -10.39
C THR A 165 -12.63 -24.28 -9.14
N ILE A 166 -13.40 -23.67 -8.24
CA ILE A 166 -12.97 -23.26 -6.91
C ILE A 166 -13.42 -24.31 -5.90
N THR A 167 -12.48 -24.84 -5.12
CA THR A 167 -12.80 -25.72 -3.98
C THR A 167 -12.43 -24.98 -2.68
N ASP A 168 -13.37 -24.78 -1.79
CA ASP A 168 -13.14 -24.13 -0.49
C ASP A 168 -12.67 -25.13 0.59
N SER A 169 -12.32 -24.62 1.78
CA SER A 169 -11.83 -25.46 2.88
C SER A 169 -12.83 -26.49 3.40
N ASN A 170 -14.12 -26.34 3.11
CA ASN A 170 -15.17 -27.30 3.45
C ASN A 170 -15.47 -28.30 2.31
N GLY A 171 -14.73 -28.23 1.21
CA GLY A 171 -14.97 -29.06 0.03
C GLY A 171 -16.12 -28.56 -0.87
N LYS A 172 -16.67 -27.38 -0.62
CA LYS A 172 -17.67 -26.76 -1.49
C LYS A 172 -17.01 -26.41 -2.82
N GLN A 173 -17.61 -26.88 -3.92
CA GLN A 173 -17.18 -26.56 -5.28
C GLN A 173 -18.04 -25.42 -5.84
N ILE A 174 -17.38 -24.52 -6.56
CA ILE A 174 -17.98 -23.34 -7.19
C ILE A 174 -17.37 -23.23 -8.59
N GLU A 175 -18.19 -23.16 -9.61
CA GLU A 175 -17.76 -22.86 -10.97
C GLU A 175 -17.62 -21.34 -11.12
N LEU A 176 -16.46 -20.93 -11.59
CA LEU A 176 -16.07 -19.52 -11.72
C LEU A 176 -15.73 -19.20 -13.18
N GLY A 177 -16.57 -18.40 -13.81
CA GLY A 177 -16.33 -17.93 -15.16
C GLY A 177 -16.59 -16.44 -15.33
N ALA A 178 -16.00 -15.87 -16.39
CA ALA A 178 -16.36 -14.55 -16.88
C ALA A 178 -17.73 -14.59 -17.57
N GLN A 179 -18.53 -13.56 -17.40
CA GLN A 179 -19.83 -13.42 -18.07
C GLN A 179 -19.97 -12.03 -18.67
N PRO A 180 -19.98 -11.90 -20.00
CA PRO A 180 -19.76 -12.94 -21.02
C PRO A 180 -18.28 -13.39 -21.14
N LYS A 181 -18.01 -14.48 -21.84
CA LYS A 181 -16.67 -14.94 -22.23
C LYS A 181 -16.25 -14.30 -23.55
N ASP A 182 -15.93 -13.01 -23.55
CA ASP A 182 -15.68 -12.17 -24.73
C ASP A 182 -14.23 -11.65 -24.81
N ASN A 183 -13.34 -12.25 -24.01
CA ASN A 183 -11.95 -11.84 -23.87
C ASN A 183 -11.76 -10.43 -23.29
N GLN A 184 -12.77 -9.92 -22.59
CA GLN A 184 -12.69 -8.69 -21.81
C GLN A 184 -12.66 -9.00 -20.31
N TRP A 185 -12.26 -8.02 -19.50
CA TRP A 185 -12.28 -8.12 -18.05
C TRP A 185 -13.69 -8.04 -17.51
N HIS A 186 -14.06 -9.00 -16.68
CA HIS A 186 -15.33 -9.09 -15.97
C HIS A 186 -15.10 -9.33 -14.48
N PHE A 187 -16.15 -9.23 -13.68
CA PHE A 187 -16.11 -9.38 -12.23
C PHE A 187 -17.13 -10.45 -11.82
N SER A 188 -16.63 -11.51 -11.23
CA SER A 188 -17.47 -12.58 -10.69
C SER A 188 -17.38 -12.61 -9.19
N GLN A 189 -18.48 -12.90 -8.49
CA GLN A 189 -18.53 -12.90 -7.03
C GLN A 189 -19.02 -14.22 -6.51
N PHE A 190 -18.39 -14.73 -5.45
CA PHE A 190 -18.79 -15.92 -4.74
C PHE A 190 -18.48 -15.81 -3.24
N ASN A 191 -19.04 -16.74 -2.44
CA ASN A 191 -18.70 -16.86 -1.03
C ASN A 191 -17.98 -18.18 -0.79
N ALA A 192 -16.86 -18.13 -0.05
CA ALA A 192 -16.02 -19.29 0.25
C ALA A 192 -15.29 -19.13 1.59
N ARG A 193 -14.92 -20.28 2.18
CA ARG A 193 -13.99 -20.37 3.31
C ARG A 193 -12.59 -20.64 2.81
N PHE A 194 -11.63 -19.82 3.25
CA PHE A 194 -10.22 -20.04 2.94
C PHE A 194 -9.64 -21.19 3.78
N PRO A 195 -8.63 -21.93 3.26
CA PRO A 195 -8.03 -21.80 1.93
C PRO A 195 -8.98 -22.16 0.80
N ILE A 196 -8.82 -21.50 -0.35
CA ILE A 196 -9.46 -21.89 -1.59
C ILE A 196 -8.43 -22.49 -2.56
N THR A 197 -8.84 -23.51 -3.29
CA THR A 197 -8.05 -24.10 -4.39
C THR A 197 -8.73 -23.78 -5.71
N VAL A 198 -7.98 -23.20 -6.64
CA VAL A 198 -8.42 -22.79 -7.97
C VAL A 198 -7.83 -23.75 -8.99
N THR A 199 -8.66 -24.47 -9.71
CA THR A 199 -8.25 -25.43 -10.73
C THR A 199 -8.70 -24.96 -12.11
N ALA A 200 -7.77 -24.93 -13.07
CA ALA A 200 -8.03 -24.62 -14.47
C ALA A 200 -8.20 -25.90 -15.29
N GLY A 201 -9.13 -25.90 -16.22
CA GLY A 201 -9.30 -26.91 -17.24
C GLY A 201 -8.64 -26.51 -18.57
N MET A 202 -9.41 -26.50 -19.65
CA MET A 202 -8.98 -26.06 -20.98
C MET A 202 -9.12 -24.53 -21.09
N ASN A 203 -8.16 -23.81 -20.57
CA ASN A 203 -8.18 -22.34 -20.43
C ASN A 203 -7.03 -21.70 -21.21
N PHE A 204 -7.30 -21.27 -22.45
CA PHE A 204 -6.27 -20.74 -23.35
C PHE A 204 -6.17 -19.21 -23.35
N GLN A 205 -7.26 -18.52 -22.99
CA GLN A 205 -7.33 -17.05 -22.94
C GLN A 205 -7.68 -16.53 -21.54
N THR A 206 -7.80 -17.44 -20.57
CA THR A 206 -8.12 -17.10 -19.19
C THR A 206 -6.99 -16.32 -18.53
N ALA A 207 -7.34 -15.26 -17.84
CA ALA A 207 -6.45 -14.51 -16.98
C ALA A 207 -7.19 -14.03 -15.73
N ILE A 208 -6.51 -14.05 -14.58
CA ILE A 208 -6.97 -13.48 -13.31
C ILE A 208 -6.19 -12.18 -13.06
N GLY A 209 -6.90 -11.07 -12.74
CA GLY A 209 -6.34 -9.76 -12.38
C GLY A 209 -6.18 -9.56 -10.89
N GLY A 210 -6.92 -10.29 -10.06
CA GLY A 210 -6.85 -10.22 -8.61
C GLY A 210 -8.10 -10.74 -7.92
N TRP A 211 -8.01 -10.87 -6.59
CA TRP A 211 -9.08 -11.37 -5.73
C TRP A 211 -9.35 -10.35 -4.63
N TRP A 212 -10.54 -9.79 -4.57
CA TRP A 212 -10.99 -8.85 -3.54
C TRP A 212 -11.76 -9.61 -2.48
N VAL A 213 -11.20 -9.72 -1.28
CA VAL A 213 -11.71 -10.57 -0.19
C VAL A 213 -12.14 -9.70 0.97
N ARG A 214 -13.39 -9.88 1.40
CA ARG A 214 -13.98 -9.12 2.51
C ARG A 214 -14.92 -9.99 3.34
N ASN A 215 -15.16 -9.57 4.58
CA ASN A 215 -16.13 -10.22 5.42
C ASN A 215 -17.56 -9.95 4.91
N GLN A 216 -18.46 -10.95 5.02
CA GLN A 216 -19.82 -10.85 4.48
C GLN A 216 -20.64 -9.72 5.10
N ASN A 217 -20.44 -9.43 6.39
CA ASN A 217 -21.17 -8.38 7.11
C ASN A 217 -20.83 -6.96 6.67
N ARG A 218 -19.78 -6.78 5.84
CA ARG A 218 -19.29 -5.50 5.33
C ARG A 218 -18.97 -4.47 6.43
N GLN A 219 -18.73 -4.90 7.66
CA GLN A 219 -18.31 -4.06 8.78
C GLN A 219 -16.79 -4.14 8.97
N GLY A 220 -16.22 -3.12 9.57
CA GLY A 220 -14.78 -3.04 9.83
C GLY A 220 -13.98 -2.40 8.69
N VAL A 221 -12.68 -2.51 8.82
CA VAL A 221 -11.71 -1.95 7.89
C VAL A 221 -11.23 -3.00 6.91
N VAL A 222 -11.31 -2.69 5.62
CA VAL A 222 -10.57 -3.37 4.55
C VAL A 222 -9.48 -2.42 4.08
N PHE A 223 -8.22 -2.88 4.03
CA PHE A 223 -7.11 -2.10 3.51
C PHE A 223 -6.30 -2.95 2.52
N SER A 224 -6.42 -2.64 1.24
CA SER A 224 -5.82 -3.35 0.12
C SER A 224 -4.52 -2.69 -0.32
N ALA A 225 -3.49 -3.49 -0.60
CA ALA A 225 -2.18 -3.02 -1.08
C ALA A 225 -1.91 -3.55 -2.50
N LEU A 226 -1.89 -2.66 -3.48
CA LEU A 226 -1.60 -2.96 -4.88
C LEU A 226 -0.28 -2.28 -5.26
N GLY A 227 0.83 -2.97 -5.07
CA GLY A 227 2.15 -2.41 -5.30
C GLY A 227 2.96 -3.21 -6.32
N ILE A 228 3.78 -2.51 -7.10
CA ILE A 228 4.74 -3.09 -8.04
C ILE A 228 6.12 -2.53 -7.76
N ASN A 229 7.11 -3.39 -7.52
CA ASN A 229 8.49 -2.97 -7.27
C ASN A 229 9.03 -2.12 -8.44
N GLY A 230 9.59 -0.96 -8.12
CA GLY A 230 10.17 -0.04 -9.10
C GLY A 230 9.17 0.66 -10.01
N ALA A 231 7.86 0.58 -9.72
CA ALA A 231 6.86 1.25 -10.51
C ALA A 231 6.90 2.77 -10.34
N GLN A 232 6.62 3.47 -11.42
CA GLN A 232 6.31 4.88 -11.48
C GLN A 232 4.82 5.07 -11.77
N LEU A 233 4.28 6.25 -11.54
CA LEU A 233 2.86 6.54 -11.79
C LEU A 233 2.45 6.29 -13.24
N THR A 234 3.37 6.48 -14.19
CA THR A 234 3.17 6.16 -15.61
C THR A 234 2.81 4.69 -15.87
N GLN A 235 3.00 3.81 -14.87
CA GLN A 235 2.58 2.41 -14.97
C GLN A 235 1.08 2.25 -15.27
N TRP A 236 0.26 3.20 -14.79
CA TRP A 236 -1.19 3.22 -15.07
C TRP A 236 -1.54 3.31 -16.55
N GLN A 237 -0.67 3.90 -17.38
CA GLN A 237 -0.86 4.00 -18.83
C GLN A 237 -0.80 2.63 -19.54
N ARG A 238 -0.23 1.60 -18.87
CA ARG A 238 -0.13 0.22 -19.36
C ARG A 238 -1.38 -0.61 -19.04
N TRP A 239 -2.25 -0.10 -18.16
CA TRP A 239 -3.44 -0.83 -17.73
C TRP A 239 -4.64 -0.48 -18.61
N ASN A 240 -5.49 -1.47 -18.84
CA ASN A 240 -6.72 -1.27 -19.58
C ASN A 240 -7.63 -0.30 -18.83
N THR A 241 -7.89 0.86 -19.43
CA THR A 241 -8.64 1.94 -18.79
C THR A 241 -10.03 1.50 -18.37
N GLN A 242 -10.76 0.82 -19.23
CA GLN A 242 -12.12 0.36 -18.94
C GLN A 242 -12.11 -0.65 -17.77
N ALA A 243 -11.16 -1.60 -17.80
CA ALA A 243 -11.05 -2.63 -16.76
C ALA A 243 -10.79 -2.01 -15.38
N TRP A 244 -9.74 -1.19 -15.22
CA TRP A 244 -9.44 -0.65 -13.90
C TRP A 244 -10.49 0.34 -13.39
N GLN A 245 -11.16 1.08 -14.29
CA GLN A 245 -12.27 1.96 -13.91
C GLN A 245 -13.48 1.16 -13.42
N GLN A 246 -13.85 0.10 -14.12
CA GLN A 246 -14.90 -0.81 -13.68
C GLN A 246 -14.56 -1.49 -12.36
N GLU A 247 -13.30 -1.90 -12.17
CA GLU A 247 -12.84 -2.52 -10.94
C GLU A 247 -12.95 -1.59 -9.73
N LEU A 248 -12.56 -0.32 -9.87
CA LEU A 248 -12.79 0.70 -8.83
C LEU A 248 -14.28 0.91 -8.54
N ASN A 249 -15.12 0.90 -9.58
CA ASN A 249 -16.56 1.04 -9.39
C ASN A 249 -17.18 -0.16 -8.66
N VAL A 250 -16.76 -1.39 -9.00
CA VAL A 250 -17.27 -2.64 -8.36
C VAL A 250 -16.78 -2.76 -6.92
N THR A 251 -15.51 -2.44 -6.66
CA THR A 251 -14.92 -2.53 -5.31
C THR A 251 -15.29 -1.35 -4.42
N ALA A 252 -15.67 -0.22 -5.01
CA ALA A 252 -16.17 0.98 -4.37
C ALA A 252 -15.37 1.39 -3.12
N PRO A 253 -14.06 1.72 -3.25
CA PRO A 253 -13.26 2.16 -2.13
C PRO A 253 -13.73 3.53 -1.61
N ASP A 254 -13.72 3.71 -0.29
CA ASP A 254 -13.97 5.00 0.34
C ASP A 254 -12.75 5.93 0.20
N LEU A 255 -11.55 5.34 0.23
CA LEU A 255 -10.29 6.06 0.12
C LEU A 255 -9.33 5.34 -0.84
N ILE A 256 -8.83 6.07 -1.84
CA ILE A 256 -7.77 5.62 -2.74
C ILE A 256 -6.49 6.39 -2.41
N ILE A 257 -5.41 5.68 -2.12
CA ILE A 257 -4.11 6.24 -1.79
C ILE A 257 -3.15 6.01 -2.96
N LEU A 258 -2.60 7.10 -3.51
CA LEU A 258 -1.56 7.07 -4.52
C LEU A 258 -0.18 7.22 -3.85
N ALA A 259 0.62 6.14 -3.85
CA ALA A 259 1.90 6.04 -3.16
C ALA A 259 3.06 5.90 -4.16
N TYR A 260 3.35 6.97 -4.88
CA TYR A 260 4.40 7.08 -5.89
C TYR A 260 5.27 8.30 -5.64
N GLY A 261 6.41 8.38 -6.32
CA GLY A 261 7.33 9.51 -6.27
C GLY A 261 8.77 9.08 -6.01
N THR A 262 9.01 8.01 -5.24
CA THR A 262 10.36 7.54 -4.94
C THR A 262 11.14 7.20 -6.20
N ASN A 263 10.54 6.44 -7.12
CA ASN A 263 11.22 6.04 -8.36
C ASN A 263 11.32 7.18 -9.36
N GLU A 264 10.37 8.10 -9.39
CA GLU A 264 10.42 9.30 -10.21
C GLU A 264 11.60 10.20 -9.80
N ALA A 265 11.74 10.48 -8.50
CA ALA A 265 12.85 11.27 -7.98
C ALA A 265 14.19 10.57 -8.17
N TYR A 266 14.27 9.27 -7.89
CA TYR A 266 15.49 8.48 -8.01
C TYR A 266 16.02 8.44 -9.46
N ASN A 267 15.11 8.33 -10.43
CA ASN A 267 15.43 8.28 -11.86
C ASN A 267 15.53 9.67 -12.51
N GLY A 268 15.31 10.75 -11.76
CA GLY A 268 15.43 12.12 -12.26
C GLY A 268 14.36 12.48 -13.29
N VAL A 269 13.15 11.94 -13.18
CA VAL A 269 12.04 12.27 -14.09
C VAL A 269 11.70 13.76 -13.97
N GLU A 270 11.40 14.41 -15.11
CA GLU A 270 11.05 15.81 -15.11
C GLU A 270 9.78 16.08 -14.30
N ILE A 271 9.86 17.05 -13.37
CA ILE A 271 8.81 17.31 -12.37
C ILE A 271 7.48 17.65 -13.02
N GLU A 272 7.52 18.43 -14.10
CA GLU A 272 6.29 18.80 -14.81
C GLU A 272 5.62 17.57 -15.46
N THR A 273 6.39 16.61 -15.94
CA THR A 273 5.85 15.33 -16.42
C THR A 273 5.17 14.54 -15.30
N VAL A 274 5.79 14.49 -14.11
CA VAL A 274 5.19 13.82 -12.94
C VAL A 274 3.92 14.54 -12.52
N ARG A 275 3.92 15.88 -12.49
CA ARG A 275 2.76 16.72 -12.18
C ARG A 275 1.58 16.42 -13.09
N GLN A 276 1.79 16.42 -14.39
CA GLN A 276 0.75 16.16 -15.40
C GLN A 276 0.17 14.76 -15.24
N ASN A 277 1.02 13.75 -15.12
CA ASN A 277 0.59 12.37 -14.91
C ASN A 277 -0.23 12.20 -13.61
N LEU A 278 0.16 12.88 -12.53
CA LEU A 278 -0.54 12.82 -11.26
C LEU A 278 -1.92 13.46 -11.35
N ILE A 279 -2.02 14.64 -11.95
CA ILE A 279 -3.30 15.35 -12.17
C ILE A 279 -4.21 14.52 -13.08
N GLU A 280 -3.68 13.97 -14.17
CA GLU A 280 -4.46 13.11 -15.08
C GLU A 280 -4.98 11.87 -14.35
N THR A 281 -4.14 11.19 -13.59
CA THR A 281 -4.54 10.00 -12.83
C THR A 281 -5.63 10.33 -11.82
N ILE A 282 -5.52 11.44 -11.07
CA ILE A 282 -6.54 11.92 -10.14
C ILE A 282 -7.88 12.15 -10.88
N ASN A 283 -7.85 12.83 -12.01
CA ASN A 283 -9.06 13.12 -12.79
C ASN A 283 -9.73 11.85 -13.32
N ARG A 284 -8.93 10.88 -13.79
CA ARG A 284 -9.44 9.59 -14.28
C ARG A 284 -10.03 8.74 -13.14
N ILE A 285 -9.43 8.76 -11.94
CA ILE A 285 -9.97 8.11 -10.75
C ILE A 285 -11.30 8.75 -10.35
N ARG A 286 -11.40 10.08 -10.34
CA ARG A 286 -12.65 10.79 -10.02
C ARG A 286 -13.77 10.45 -10.99
N ALA A 287 -13.46 10.33 -12.28
CA ALA A 287 -14.44 9.93 -13.27
C ALA A 287 -14.95 8.49 -13.05
N ALA A 288 -14.07 7.58 -12.62
CA ALA A 288 -14.39 6.17 -12.40
C ALA A 288 -15.07 5.92 -11.05
N SER A 289 -14.67 6.64 -10.01
CA SER A 289 -15.12 6.44 -8.63
C SER A 289 -15.36 7.80 -7.94
N PRO A 290 -16.43 8.50 -8.32
CA PRO A 290 -16.70 9.88 -7.87
C PRO A 290 -16.94 10.01 -6.37
N ASN A 291 -17.29 8.92 -5.70
CA ASN A 291 -17.51 8.87 -4.26
C ASN A 291 -16.26 8.52 -3.45
N SER A 292 -15.16 8.17 -4.10
CA SER A 292 -13.91 7.87 -3.43
C SER A 292 -13.13 9.14 -3.12
N ALA A 293 -12.70 9.29 -1.90
CA ALA A 293 -11.68 10.26 -1.57
C ALA A 293 -10.32 9.80 -2.13
N ILE A 294 -9.45 10.75 -2.46
CA ILE A 294 -8.10 10.47 -2.94
C ILE A 294 -7.09 11.07 -1.95
N MET A 295 -6.02 10.32 -1.67
CA MET A 295 -4.88 10.78 -0.87
C MET A 295 -3.60 10.56 -1.66
N ILE A 296 -2.73 11.57 -1.69
CA ILE A 296 -1.35 11.41 -2.13
C ILE A 296 -0.51 11.07 -0.90
N LEU A 297 0.18 9.95 -0.93
CA LEU A 297 1.25 9.64 0.00
C LEU A 297 2.52 10.29 -0.57
N GLY A 298 2.98 11.37 0.03
CA GLY A 298 4.17 12.09 -0.42
C GLY A 298 5.40 11.19 -0.41
N ALA A 299 6.31 11.38 -1.35
CA ALA A 299 7.53 10.58 -1.42
C ALA A 299 8.34 10.70 -0.10
N PRO A 300 8.81 9.57 0.49
CA PRO A 300 9.65 9.59 1.68
C PRO A 300 11.02 10.19 1.39
N GLU A 301 11.79 10.47 2.44
CA GLU A 301 13.23 10.67 2.29
C GLU A 301 13.88 9.42 1.68
N SER A 302 14.79 9.66 0.76
CA SER A 302 15.60 8.61 0.13
C SER A 302 16.98 9.12 -0.26
N LEU A 303 17.94 8.20 -0.40
CA LEU A 303 19.33 8.50 -0.70
C LEU A 303 19.82 7.67 -1.87
N LYS A 304 20.62 8.27 -2.75
CA LYS A 304 21.44 7.57 -3.74
C LYS A 304 22.74 7.03 -3.12
N SER A 305 23.17 7.63 -2.02
CA SER A 305 24.37 7.21 -1.28
C SER A 305 24.26 7.66 0.17
N THR A 306 24.80 6.88 1.09
CA THR A 306 24.86 7.20 2.52
C THR A 306 26.08 8.04 2.91
N ALA A 307 26.88 8.53 1.95
CA ALA A 307 28.04 9.37 2.19
C ALA A 307 27.67 10.74 2.78
N GLY A 308 28.56 11.31 3.60
CA GLY A 308 28.32 12.60 4.26
C GLY A 308 27.33 12.55 5.42
N SER A 309 27.06 13.71 6.03
CA SER A 309 26.20 13.81 7.24
C SER A 309 24.73 13.58 6.94
N CYS A 310 24.23 14.06 5.80
CA CYS A 310 22.85 13.92 5.35
C CYS A 310 22.64 12.69 4.45
N GLY A 311 23.69 12.21 3.78
CA GLY A 311 23.63 11.34 2.62
C GLY A 311 23.48 12.14 1.32
N VAL A 312 23.55 11.47 0.19
CA VAL A 312 23.31 12.07 -1.13
C VAL A 312 21.89 11.77 -1.57
N ARG A 313 21.04 12.77 -1.53
CA ARG A 313 19.63 12.69 -1.94
C ARG A 313 19.52 12.66 -3.47
N PRO A 314 18.45 12.07 -4.05
CA PRO A 314 18.09 12.31 -5.44
C PRO A 314 17.90 13.82 -5.69
N GLU A 315 18.46 14.34 -6.78
CA GLU A 315 18.47 15.78 -7.07
C GLU A 315 17.04 16.39 -7.12
N LYS A 316 16.09 15.63 -7.65
CA LYS A 316 14.71 16.10 -7.81
C LYS A 316 13.78 15.75 -6.64
N LEU A 317 14.32 15.20 -5.53
CA LEU A 317 13.45 14.73 -4.44
C LEU A 317 12.69 15.87 -3.76
N THR A 318 13.38 16.97 -3.41
CA THR A 318 12.75 18.12 -2.76
C THR A 318 11.67 18.74 -3.66
N GLU A 319 12.02 19.02 -4.92
CA GLU A 319 11.10 19.60 -5.89
C GLU A 319 9.88 18.70 -6.14
N LEU A 320 10.09 17.38 -6.18
CA LEU A 320 9.00 16.40 -6.31
C LEU A 320 8.07 16.42 -5.10
N GLN A 321 8.62 16.43 -3.88
CA GLN A 321 7.84 16.46 -2.65
C GLN A 321 7.00 17.75 -2.55
N GLU A 322 7.56 18.90 -2.91
CA GLU A 322 6.85 20.18 -2.98
C GLU A 322 5.74 20.12 -4.04
N MET A 323 6.06 19.66 -5.25
CA MET A 323 5.09 19.48 -6.32
C MET A 323 3.91 18.59 -5.90
N GLN A 324 4.14 17.49 -5.19
CA GLN A 324 3.07 16.63 -4.71
C GLN A 324 2.13 17.35 -3.72
N LYS A 325 2.67 18.21 -2.84
CA LYS A 325 1.87 19.05 -1.93
C LYS A 325 1.01 20.07 -2.70
N GLU A 326 1.61 20.74 -3.68
CA GLU A 326 0.91 21.71 -4.54
C GLU A 326 -0.22 21.04 -5.33
N VAL A 327 0.04 19.85 -5.91
CA VAL A 327 -0.98 19.08 -6.62
C VAL A 327 -2.10 18.67 -5.66
N ALA A 328 -1.78 18.18 -4.47
CA ALA A 328 -2.79 17.83 -3.48
C ALA A 328 -3.68 19.02 -3.13
N GLN A 329 -3.09 20.18 -2.93
CA GLN A 329 -3.82 21.41 -2.64
C GLN A 329 -4.68 21.86 -3.82
N SER A 330 -4.09 21.98 -5.02
CA SER A 330 -4.80 22.46 -6.21
C SER A 330 -5.89 21.51 -6.69
N GLN A 331 -5.68 20.20 -6.52
CA GLN A 331 -6.65 19.16 -6.84
C GLN A 331 -7.62 18.88 -5.69
N GLN A 332 -7.47 19.53 -4.53
CA GLN A 332 -8.33 19.31 -3.37
C GLN A 332 -8.42 17.82 -2.98
N VAL A 333 -7.27 17.14 -2.90
CA VAL A 333 -7.13 15.76 -2.40
C VAL A 333 -6.36 15.77 -1.09
N PHE A 334 -6.46 14.70 -0.31
CA PHE A 334 -5.70 14.58 0.91
C PHE A 334 -4.21 14.40 0.61
N PHE A 335 -3.37 14.86 1.55
CA PHE A 335 -1.93 14.69 1.48
C PHE A 335 -1.39 14.17 2.82
N TRP A 336 -0.59 13.11 2.76
CA TRP A 336 0.15 12.63 3.90
C TRP A 336 1.65 12.88 3.68
N ASP A 337 2.20 13.77 4.50
CA ASP A 337 3.61 14.19 4.39
C ASP A 337 4.53 13.15 5.02
N TRP A 338 4.93 12.17 4.22
CA TRP A 338 5.78 11.09 4.69
C TRP A 338 7.15 11.61 5.15
N GLN A 339 7.76 12.54 4.41
CA GLN A 339 9.03 13.16 4.78
C GLN A 339 8.95 13.82 6.16
N ALA A 340 7.90 14.58 6.43
CA ALA A 340 7.71 15.23 7.73
C ALA A 340 7.51 14.22 8.87
N VAL A 341 6.83 13.08 8.62
CA VAL A 341 6.69 11.98 9.60
C VAL A 341 8.05 11.38 9.96
N MET A 342 8.97 11.32 9.00
CA MET A 342 10.33 10.84 9.23
C MET A 342 11.20 11.83 10.02
N GLY A 343 10.85 13.10 10.05
CA GLY A 343 11.61 14.17 10.70
C GLY A 343 12.16 15.22 9.74
N GLY A 344 11.69 15.23 8.50
CA GLY A 344 12.07 16.20 7.48
C GLY A 344 13.28 15.77 6.65
N GLU A 345 13.87 16.76 5.99
CA GLU A 345 15.08 16.57 5.17
C GLU A 345 16.23 15.99 5.99
N CYS A 346 17.07 15.17 5.35
CA CYS A 346 18.18 14.45 5.97
C CYS A 346 17.79 13.38 7.01
N SER A 347 16.50 13.08 7.18
CA SER A 347 16.04 12.12 8.19
C SER A 347 16.40 10.66 7.85
N MET A 348 16.69 10.31 6.60
CA MET A 348 16.98 8.93 6.21
C MET A 348 18.22 8.37 6.94
N LYS A 349 19.31 9.14 7.09
CA LYS A 349 20.50 8.66 7.83
C LYS A 349 20.23 8.37 9.31
N PRO A 350 19.61 9.27 10.09
CA PRO A 350 19.13 8.95 11.44
C PRO A 350 18.27 7.69 11.49
N TRP A 351 17.40 7.48 10.50
CA TRP A 351 16.56 6.27 10.42
C TRP A 351 17.37 5.00 10.18
N ILE A 352 18.39 5.05 9.31
CA ILE A 352 19.34 3.94 9.10
C ILE A 352 20.07 3.62 10.41
N ASN A 353 20.63 4.64 11.07
CA ASN A 353 21.39 4.49 12.31
C ASN A 353 20.53 3.90 13.46
N GLN A 354 19.22 4.16 13.47
CA GLN A 354 18.27 3.62 14.43
C GLN A 354 17.73 2.22 14.03
N GLY A 355 18.18 1.66 12.92
CA GLY A 355 17.70 0.38 12.39
C GLY A 355 16.24 0.45 11.90
N LEU A 356 15.75 1.63 11.54
CA LEU A 356 14.41 1.86 11.00
C LEU A 356 14.41 1.86 9.46
N ALA A 357 15.53 2.22 8.84
CA ALA A 357 15.71 2.15 7.39
C ALA A 357 16.85 1.18 7.03
N ARG A 358 16.85 0.71 5.79
CA ARG A 358 17.89 -0.17 5.24
C ARG A 358 19.09 0.66 4.75
N ASN A 359 20.24 -0.01 4.63
CA ASN A 359 21.46 0.62 4.13
C ASN A 359 21.41 0.98 2.64
N ASP A 360 20.37 0.54 1.92
CA ASP A 360 20.15 0.94 0.53
C ASP A 360 19.71 2.42 0.40
N GLY A 361 19.38 3.05 1.52
CA GLY A 361 18.96 4.46 1.55
C GLY A 361 17.56 4.73 0.99
N VAL A 362 16.79 3.69 0.65
CA VAL A 362 15.46 3.82 0.04
C VAL A 362 14.40 3.11 0.87
N HIS A 363 14.61 1.85 1.23
CA HIS A 363 13.62 1.04 1.90
C HIS A 363 13.76 1.07 3.42
N PHE A 364 12.66 0.76 4.10
CA PHE A 364 12.63 0.67 5.56
C PHE A 364 12.75 -0.78 6.02
N THR A 365 13.16 -0.96 7.26
CA THR A 365 13.06 -2.25 7.95
C THR A 365 11.60 -2.52 8.32
N SER A 366 11.28 -3.76 8.71
CA SER A 366 9.94 -4.07 9.22
C SER A 366 9.53 -3.14 10.36
N LYS A 367 10.48 -2.80 11.27
CA LYS A 367 10.26 -1.86 12.39
C LYS A 367 9.96 -0.44 11.89
N GLY A 368 10.69 0.02 10.87
CA GLY A 368 10.46 1.34 10.25
C GLY A 368 9.10 1.42 9.58
N TYR A 369 8.75 0.41 8.78
CA TYR A 369 7.44 0.35 8.16
C TYR A 369 6.29 0.23 9.17
N GLN A 370 6.47 -0.51 10.29
CA GLN A 370 5.48 -0.56 11.36
C GLN A 370 5.22 0.81 11.97
N ARG A 371 6.28 1.57 12.27
CA ARG A 371 6.16 2.93 12.80
C ARG A 371 5.43 3.86 11.83
N LEU A 372 5.79 3.80 10.55
CA LEU A 372 5.18 4.61 9.49
C LEU A 372 3.73 4.23 9.23
N GLY A 373 3.44 2.93 9.17
CA GLY A 373 2.08 2.44 8.95
C GLY A 373 1.15 2.75 10.12
N GLN A 374 1.63 2.68 11.36
CA GLN A 374 0.86 3.13 12.52
C GLN A 374 0.55 4.63 12.40
N ALA A 375 1.55 5.47 12.07
CA ALA A 375 1.35 6.90 11.89
C ALA A 375 0.36 7.23 10.77
N LEU A 376 0.38 6.48 9.66
CA LEU A 376 -0.61 6.59 8.60
C LEU A 376 -2.01 6.20 9.10
N GLY A 377 -2.13 5.09 9.82
CA GLY A 377 -3.40 4.65 10.42
C GLY A 377 -3.98 5.67 11.41
N GLU A 378 -3.13 6.25 12.27
CA GLU A 378 -3.51 7.33 13.19
C GLU A 378 -4.01 8.57 12.43
N SER A 379 -3.31 8.93 11.36
CA SER A 379 -3.69 10.06 10.51
C SER A 379 -5.04 9.82 9.83
N ILE A 380 -5.28 8.63 9.28
CA ILE A 380 -6.57 8.27 8.68
C ILE A 380 -7.67 8.28 9.76
N LEU A 381 -7.43 7.67 10.93
CA LEU A 381 -8.42 7.64 12.01
C LEU A 381 -8.80 9.04 12.50
N SER A 382 -7.83 9.99 12.51
CA SER A 382 -8.07 11.38 12.91
C SER A 382 -9.07 12.12 12.00
N MET A 383 -9.24 11.66 10.76
CA MET A 383 -10.22 12.22 9.81
C MET A 383 -11.66 12.01 10.27
N ARG A 384 -11.92 11.09 11.22
CA ARG A 384 -13.23 10.88 11.86
C ARG A 384 -13.82 12.14 12.51
N GLN A 385 -12.95 13.07 12.92
CA GLN A 385 -13.35 14.29 13.64
C GLN A 385 -13.46 15.53 12.74
N GLN A 386 -13.15 15.39 11.45
CA GLN A 386 -13.27 16.50 10.50
C GLN A 386 -14.75 16.65 10.11
N ARG A 387 -15.33 17.81 10.48
CA ARG A 387 -16.69 18.23 10.13
C ARG A 387 -16.65 19.26 9.02
#